data_a800f5b7ece34f6dd64143d0ba9633dc
#
_entry.id   a800f5b7ece34f6dd64143d0ba9633dc
#
_cell.length_a   1.000
_cell.length_b   1.000
_cell.length_c   1.000
_cell.angle_alpha   90.00
_cell.angle_beta   90.00
_cell.angle_gamma   90.00
#
_symmetry.space_group_name_H-M   'P 1'
#
loop_
_entity.id
_entity.type
_entity.pdbx_description
1 polymer ?
#
loop_
_entity_poly.entity_id
_entity_poly.type
_entity_poly.pdbx_seq_one_letter_code
_entity_poly.pdbx_strand_id
1 'polypeptide(L)'
;MKKIIFSAVVALSTLNLFAQENVEEVIVTATKTEKTLQEVPVAVSVVTADTIEKANITDIYDLRSIVPSLDSRRFTTPTEATYVIRGFGNGSYNPGIEPSVAVFIDGVYRSSMQAQIADLPAIERIEVLRGPQSTLFGKNATAGVINVVTKKPSFEESGYVSASIGSNNMKKFKYYKTGPIDKSKAYSIYANIHKADG
;
A
#
# COMPACT_ATOMS: atom_id res chain seq x y z
N MET A 1 45.11 26.52 -30.68
CA MET A 1 44.62 26.22 -29.29
C MET A 1 43.15 26.61 -29.08
N LYS A 2 42.68 27.83 -29.46
CA LYS A 2 41.27 28.22 -29.25
C LYS A 2 40.21 27.32 -29.97
N LYS A 3 40.52 26.78 -31.15
CA LYS A 3 39.59 25.90 -31.91
C LYS A 3 39.44 24.50 -31.29
N ILE A 4 40.48 24.00 -30.61
CA ILE A 4 40.45 22.67 -29.95
C ILE A 4 39.60 22.74 -28.65
N ILE A 5 39.66 23.86 -27.92
CA ILE A 5 38.88 24.07 -26.68
C ILE A 5 37.38 24.18 -27.00
N PHE A 6 37.02 24.84 -28.11
CA PHE A 6 35.61 24.93 -28.53
C PHE A 6 35.01 23.58 -28.93
N SER A 7 35.79 22.71 -29.60
CA SER A 7 35.36 21.39 -29.99
C SER A 7 35.18 20.45 -28.77
N ALA A 8 35.99 20.58 -27.72
CA ALA A 8 35.86 19.82 -26.48
C ALA A 8 34.63 20.21 -25.65
N VAL A 9 34.27 21.50 -25.65
CA VAL A 9 33.07 21.98 -24.92
C VAL A 9 31.78 21.52 -25.59
N VAL A 10 31.74 21.46 -26.94
CA VAL A 10 30.59 20.95 -27.69
C VAL A 10 30.42 19.43 -27.49
N ALA A 11 31.52 18.69 -27.39
CA ALA A 11 31.46 17.21 -27.14
C ALA A 11 30.98 16.89 -25.71
N LEU A 12 31.26 17.75 -24.72
CA LEU A 12 30.81 17.55 -23.34
C LEU A 12 29.31 17.83 -23.14
N SER A 13 28.73 18.73 -23.97
CA SER A 13 27.29 19.05 -23.87
C SER A 13 26.35 18.02 -24.48
N THR A 14 26.85 17.08 -25.28
CA THR A 14 26.04 16.04 -25.90
C THR A 14 25.91 14.75 -25.06
N LEU A 15 26.69 14.63 -23.98
CA LEU A 15 26.66 13.44 -23.11
C LEU A 15 25.50 13.40 -22.10
N ASN A 16 24.75 14.49 -21.95
CA ASN A 16 23.63 14.55 -21.00
C ASN A 16 22.25 14.22 -21.58
N LEU A 17 22.15 13.77 -22.85
CA LEU A 17 20.85 13.56 -23.49
C LEU A 17 20.31 12.13 -23.39
N PHE A 18 20.96 11.22 -22.66
CA PHE A 18 20.51 9.82 -22.53
C PHE A 18 20.33 9.36 -21.08
N ALA A 19 20.09 10.27 -20.15
CA ALA A 19 19.48 9.86 -18.89
C ALA A 19 17.97 9.62 -19.15
N GLN A 20 17.65 8.52 -19.79
CA GLN A 20 16.29 8.01 -19.82
C GLN A 20 16.00 7.51 -18.40
N GLU A 21 15.36 8.35 -17.61
CA GLU A 21 14.83 8.00 -16.32
C GLU A 21 13.83 6.85 -16.60
N ASN A 22 14.19 5.63 -16.24
CA ASN A 22 13.25 4.51 -16.24
C ASN A 22 12.17 4.85 -15.21
N VAL A 23 11.10 5.48 -15.67
CA VAL A 23 9.89 5.66 -14.87
C VAL A 23 9.36 4.26 -14.60
N GLU A 24 9.52 3.80 -13.39
CA GLU A 24 8.98 2.51 -12.96
C GLU A 24 7.46 2.55 -13.15
N GLU A 25 6.97 1.73 -14.08
CA GLU A 25 5.57 1.69 -14.44
C GLU A 25 4.78 1.05 -13.29
N VAL A 26 3.97 1.85 -12.61
CA VAL A 26 3.18 1.39 -11.46
C VAL A 26 1.96 0.62 -11.97
N ILE A 27 2.00 -0.71 -11.83
CA ILE A 27 0.87 -1.60 -12.15
C ILE A 27 -0.09 -1.62 -10.97
N VAL A 28 -1.39 -1.46 -11.25
CA VAL A 28 -2.47 -1.49 -10.27
C VAL A 28 -3.53 -2.53 -10.63
N THR A 29 -4.18 -3.09 -9.64
CA THR A 29 -5.30 -4.02 -9.78
C THR A 29 -6.64 -3.39 -9.46
N ALA A 30 -6.67 -2.07 -9.42
CA ALA A 30 -7.80 -1.23 -9.02
C ALA A 30 -9.10 -1.49 -9.80
N THR A 31 -9.03 -2.08 -10.99
CA THR A 31 -10.20 -2.45 -11.80
C THR A 31 -10.41 -3.97 -11.90
N LYS A 32 -9.85 -4.75 -10.96
CA LYS A 32 -9.79 -6.22 -10.97
C LYS A 32 -9.06 -6.81 -12.19
N THR A 33 -8.32 -5.98 -12.89
CA THR A 33 -7.40 -6.34 -13.97
C THR A 33 -6.10 -5.57 -13.76
N GLU A 34 -4.98 -6.16 -14.08
CA GLU A 34 -3.68 -5.48 -14.06
C GLU A 34 -3.67 -4.43 -15.17
N LYS A 35 -3.46 -3.17 -14.79
CA LYS A 35 -3.34 -2.01 -15.67
C LYS A 35 -2.29 -1.06 -15.14
N THR A 36 -1.74 -0.25 -16.00
CA THR A 36 -0.90 0.86 -15.58
C THR A 36 -1.75 1.92 -14.88
N LEU A 37 -1.19 2.63 -13.92
CA LEU A 37 -1.91 3.67 -13.18
C LEU A 37 -2.54 4.71 -14.11
N GLN A 38 -1.92 4.99 -15.26
CA GLN A 38 -2.38 5.98 -16.25
C GLN A 38 -3.59 5.48 -17.07
N GLU A 39 -3.76 4.17 -17.20
CA GLU A 39 -4.87 3.57 -17.94
C GLU A 39 -6.15 3.39 -17.12
N VAL A 40 -6.07 3.63 -15.80
CA VAL A 40 -7.20 3.45 -14.90
C VAL A 40 -8.07 4.70 -14.90
N PRO A 41 -9.35 4.63 -15.32
CA PRO A 41 -10.25 5.79 -15.41
C PRO A 41 -10.84 6.21 -14.05
N VAL A 42 -10.09 5.98 -12.96
CA VAL A 42 -10.50 6.26 -11.58
C VAL A 42 -9.36 6.95 -10.85
N ALA A 43 -9.69 7.88 -9.95
CA ALA A 43 -8.67 8.50 -9.11
C ALA A 43 -8.11 7.48 -8.11
N VAL A 44 -6.90 7.00 -8.36
CA VAL A 44 -6.19 6.03 -7.51
C VAL A 44 -4.99 6.70 -6.86
N SER A 45 -4.75 6.40 -5.59
CA SER A 45 -3.47 6.64 -4.92
C SER A 45 -2.82 5.29 -4.64
N VAL A 46 -1.57 5.14 -5.03
CA VAL A 46 -0.79 3.93 -4.77
C VAL A 46 0.26 4.22 -3.72
N VAL A 47 0.29 3.40 -2.68
CA VAL A 47 1.28 3.44 -1.61
C VAL A 47 2.13 2.19 -1.73
N THR A 48 3.37 2.34 -2.14
CA THR A 48 4.30 1.22 -2.35
C THR A 48 4.87 0.71 -1.03
N ALA A 49 5.47 -0.50 -1.04
CA ALA A 49 6.15 -1.07 0.11
C ALA A 49 7.23 -0.13 0.69
N ASP A 50 8.00 0.51 -0.17
CA ASP A 50 9.03 1.49 0.20
C ASP A 50 8.44 2.70 0.93
N THR A 51 7.33 3.24 0.44
CA THR A 51 6.62 4.35 1.09
C THR A 51 6.05 3.93 2.45
N ILE A 52 5.48 2.72 2.55
CA ILE A 52 4.96 2.15 3.80
C ILE A 52 6.07 2.06 4.84
N GLU A 53 7.25 1.58 4.44
CA GLU A 53 8.39 1.43 5.34
C GLU A 53 8.94 2.80 5.78
N LYS A 54 9.19 3.72 4.85
CA LYS A 54 9.71 5.06 5.12
C LYS A 54 8.77 5.91 5.97
N ALA A 55 7.47 5.80 5.76
CA ALA A 55 6.45 6.51 6.54
C ALA A 55 6.08 5.79 7.85
N ASN A 56 6.71 4.62 8.14
CA ASN A 56 6.41 3.79 9.31
C ASN A 56 4.92 3.47 9.46
N ILE A 57 4.24 3.18 8.35
CA ILE A 57 2.84 2.76 8.34
C ILE A 57 2.74 1.36 8.95
N THR A 58 1.95 1.23 10.00
CA THR A 58 1.82 -0.02 10.74
C THR A 58 0.51 -0.74 10.44
N ASP A 59 -0.54 0.02 10.18
CA ASP A 59 -1.86 -0.48 9.83
C ASP A 59 -2.55 0.42 8.79
N ILE A 60 -3.73 0.03 8.33
CA ILE A 60 -4.50 0.80 7.34
C ILE A 60 -4.92 2.17 7.89
N TYR A 61 -5.06 2.31 9.22
CA TYR A 61 -5.43 3.58 9.85
C TYR A 61 -4.38 4.67 9.61
N ASP A 62 -3.10 4.31 9.55
CA ASP A 62 -1.99 5.25 9.37
C ASP A 62 -1.96 5.86 7.95
N LEU A 63 -2.63 5.24 6.97
CA LEU A 63 -2.67 5.73 5.57
C LEU A 63 -3.20 7.16 5.44
N ARG A 64 -4.00 7.62 6.39
CA ARG A 64 -4.51 9.01 6.42
C ARG A 64 -3.40 10.07 6.41
N SER A 65 -2.20 9.71 6.87
CA SER A 65 -1.06 10.62 6.91
C SER A 65 -0.43 10.87 5.55
N ILE A 66 -0.64 9.97 4.59
CA ILE A 66 0.03 10.00 3.28
C ILE A 66 -0.93 9.95 2.10
N VAL A 67 -2.18 9.53 2.28
CA VAL A 67 -3.17 9.46 1.20
C VAL A 67 -4.11 10.65 1.25
N PRO A 68 -4.08 11.54 0.25
CA PRO A 68 -4.96 12.69 0.21
C PRO A 68 -6.43 12.31 0.22
N SER A 69 -7.26 13.03 0.96
CA SER A 69 -8.71 12.84 1.08
C SER A 69 -9.14 11.54 1.77
N LEU A 70 -8.22 10.76 2.30
CA LEU A 70 -8.52 9.65 3.18
C LEU A 70 -8.43 10.14 4.63
N ASP A 71 -9.51 9.97 5.37
CA ASP A 71 -9.55 10.11 6.82
C ASP A 71 -9.87 8.74 7.44
N SER A 72 -9.36 8.50 8.63
CA SER A 72 -9.62 7.29 9.40
C SER A 72 -9.92 7.66 10.83
N ARG A 73 -10.91 7.04 11.41
CA ARG A 73 -11.37 7.30 12.78
C ARG A 73 -11.39 5.99 13.56
N ARG A 74 -10.76 5.99 14.71
CA ARG A 74 -10.90 4.91 15.70
C ARG A 74 -12.09 5.21 16.60
N PHE A 75 -12.76 4.16 17.00
CA PHE A 75 -13.83 4.24 17.98
C PHE A 75 -13.32 3.95 19.40
N THR A 76 -14.16 3.33 20.21
CA THR A 76 -13.88 3.06 21.62
C THR A 76 -12.72 2.09 21.83
N THR A 77 -12.46 1.22 20.86
CA THR A 77 -11.37 0.24 20.92
C THR A 77 -10.30 0.52 19.86
N PRO A 78 -9.03 0.26 20.16
CA PRO A 78 -7.94 0.42 19.17
C PRO A 78 -8.10 -0.45 17.93
N THR A 79 -8.91 -1.50 18.02
CA THR A 79 -9.12 -2.50 16.95
C THR A 79 -10.31 -2.17 16.04
N GLU A 80 -10.98 -1.04 16.25
CA GLU A 80 -12.14 -0.65 15.45
C GLU A 80 -11.88 0.67 14.75
N ALA A 81 -11.87 0.67 13.42
CA ALA A 81 -11.77 1.88 12.62
C ALA A 81 -12.82 1.95 11.53
N THR A 82 -13.13 3.15 11.12
CA THR A 82 -13.86 3.45 9.91
C THR A 82 -13.04 4.37 9.03
N TYR A 83 -13.30 4.29 7.74
CA TYR A 83 -12.61 5.06 6.72
C TYR A 83 -13.58 6.01 6.05
N VAL A 84 -13.08 7.20 5.72
CA VAL A 84 -13.83 8.28 5.07
C VAL A 84 -13.01 8.75 3.89
N ILE A 85 -13.59 8.77 2.69
CA ILE A 85 -12.93 9.26 1.47
C ILE A 85 -13.71 10.45 0.95
N ARG A 86 -13.03 11.60 0.75
CA ARG A 86 -13.66 12.86 0.29
C ARG A 86 -14.86 13.30 1.15
N GLY A 87 -14.84 13.02 2.45
CA GLY A 87 -15.92 13.32 3.38
C GLY A 87 -17.05 12.29 3.40
N PHE A 88 -17.04 11.27 2.54
CA PHE A 88 -18.03 10.19 2.52
C PHE A 88 -17.53 8.97 3.27
N GLY A 89 -18.30 8.48 4.22
CA GLY A 89 -17.98 7.33 5.05
C GLY A 89 -18.95 7.20 6.21
N ASN A 90 -18.77 6.17 7.04
CA ASN A 90 -19.62 5.98 8.21
C ASN A 90 -19.17 6.90 9.34
N GLY A 91 -20.04 7.80 9.77
CA GLY A 91 -19.73 8.81 10.79
C GLY A 91 -19.77 8.30 12.24
N SER A 92 -20.37 7.13 12.50
CA SER A 92 -20.56 6.59 13.85
C SER A 92 -20.38 5.08 13.87
N TYR A 93 -19.98 4.56 15.04
CA TYR A 93 -19.94 3.13 15.29
C TYR A 93 -21.35 2.56 15.36
N ASN A 94 -21.68 1.69 14.44
CA ASN A 94 -22.91 0.90 14.48
C ASN A 94 -22.64 -0.44 13.80
N PRO A 95 -22.62 -1.56 14.54
CA PRO A 95 -22.37 -2.88 13.97
C PRO A 95 -23.40 -3.32 12.91
N GLY A 96 -24.59 -2.71 12.89
CA GLY A 96 -25.62 -2.97 11.90
C GLY A 96 -25.51 -2.16 10.61
N ILE A 97 -24.55 -1.22 10.54
CA ILE A 97 -24.32 -0.40 9.34
C ILE A 97 -23.06 -0.88 8.64
N GLU A 98 -23.20 -1.26 7.38
CA GLU A 98 -22.07 -1.62 6.55
C GLU A 98 -21.22 -0.39 6.15
N PRO A 99 -19.89 -0.54 6.03
CA PRO A 99 -19.01 0.56 5.66
C PRO A 99 -19.27 1.06 4.23
N SER A 100 -19.08 2.35 4.01
CA SER A 100 -19.16 2.96 2.67
C SER A 100 -17.81 2.91 1.93
N VAL A 101 -16.72 2.70 2.65
CA VAL A 101 -15.39 2.41 2.11
C VAL A 101 -15.10 0.94 2.31
N ALA A 102 -14.97 0.20 1.22
CA ALA A 102 -14.69 -1.23 1.28
C ALA A 102 -13.20 -1.49 1.43
N VAL A 103 -12.83 -2.41 2.31
CA VAL A 103 -11.44 -2.87 2.47
C VAL A 103 -11.30 -4.28 1.93
N PHE A 104 -10.35 -4.47 1.03
CA PHE A 104 -9.98 -5.76 0.46
C PHE A 104 -8.52 -6.08 0.80
N ILE A 105 -8.24 -7.34 1.07
CA ILE A 105 -6.87 -7.87 1.16
C ILE A 105 -6.79 -9.05 0.20
N ASP A 106 -5.95 -8.95 -0.81
CA ASP A 106 -5.80 -9.94 -1.89
C ASP A 106 -7.14 -10.36 -2.52
N GLY A 107 -8.00 -9.37 -2.77
CA GLY A 107 -9.32 -9.59 -3.35
C GLY A 107 -10.39 -10.09 -2.39
N VAL A 108 -10.07 -10.36 -1.12
CA VAL A 108 -11.01 -10.80 -0.08
C VAL A 108 -11.55 -9.60 0.69
N TYR A 109 -12.87 -9.40 0.62
CA TYR A 109 -13.55 -8.33 1.35
C TYR A 109 -13.48 -8.53 2.87
N ARG A 110 -13.17 -7.47 3.59
CA ARG A 110 -13.13 -7.42 5.06
C ARG A 110 -14.38 -6.73 5.58
N SER A 111 -15.37 -7.52 5.96
CA SER A 111 -16.72 -7.03 6.32
C SER A 111 -16.79 -6.38 7.70
N SER A 112 -15.99 -6.81 8.67
CA SER A 112 -16.02 -6.25 10.02
C SER A 112 -14.98 -5.16 10.19
N MET A 113 -15.29 -4.14 10.99
CA MET A 113 -14.37 -3.04 11.31
C MET A 113 -13.07 -3.55 11.97
N GLN A 114 -13.15 -4.60 12.78
CA GLN A 114 -11.99 -5.24 13.42
C GLN A 114 -11.10 -5.94 12.38
N ALA A 115 -11.68 -6.54 11.38
CA ALA A 115 -10.92 -7.21 10.31
C ALA A 115 -10.25 -6.20 9.34
N GLN A 116 -10.66 -4.93 9.38
CA GLN A 116 -10.10 -3.88 8.55
C GLN A 116 -8.83 -3.26 9.13
N ILE A 117 -8.57 -3.43 10.44
CA ILE A 117 -7.34 -2.98 11.12
C ILE A 117 -6.48 -4.21 11.42
N ALA A 118 -6.26 -5.08 10.48
CA ALA A 118 -5.32 -6.15 10.69
C ALA A 118 -3.89 -5.63 10.58
N ASP A 119 -2.99 -6.14 11.45
CA ASP A 119 -1.55 -6.02 11.22
C ASP A 119 -1.27 -6.43 9.78
N LEU A 120 -0.73 -5.48 9.04
CA LEU A 120 -0.52 -5.67 7.61
C LEU A 120 0.56 -6.74 7.40
N PRO A 121 0.28 -7.79 6.62
CA PRO A 121 1.29 -8.79 6.24
C PRO A 121 2.40 -8.15 5.40
N ALA A 122 3.29 -8.92 4.83
CA ALA A 122 4.28 -8.41 3.88
C ALA A 122 3.56 -7.79 2.67
N ILE A 123 3.43 -6.46 2.66
CA ILE A 123 2.69 -5.72 1.64
C ILE A 123 3.58 -5.46 0.43
N GLU A 124 3.01 -5.60 -0.75
CA GLU A 124 3.57 -5.13 -2.00
C GLU A 124 3.17 -3.67 -2.25
N ARG A 125 1.87 -3.38 -2.16
CA ARG A 125 1.29 -2.04 -2.30
C ARG A 125 -0.10 -1.95 -1.70
N ILE A 126 -0.54 -0.73 -1.47
CA ILE A 126 -1.93 -0.41 -1.11
C ILE A 126 -2.47 0.56 -2.16
N GLU A 127 -3.61 0.23 -2.71
CA GLU A 127 -4.32 1.03 -3.70
C GLU A 127 -5.56 1.66 -3.05
N VAL A 128 -5.68 2.98 -3.08
CA VAL A 128 -6.86 3.69 -2.57
C VAL A 128 -7.62 4.30 -3.72
N LEU A 129 -8.77 3.71 -4.06
CA LEU A 129 -9.66 4.16 -5.10
C LEU A 129 -10.67 5.15 -4.51
N ARG A 130 -10.71 6.34 -5.07
CA ARG A 130 -11.54 7.43 -4.57
C ARG A 130 -12.77 7.64 -5.44
N GLY A 131 -13.94 7.53 -4.83
CA GLY A 131 -15.24 7.65 -5.49
C GLY A 131 -15.95 6.30 -5.62
N PRO A 132 -17.19 6.28 -6.13
CA PRO A 132 -18.03 5.09 -6.19
C PRO A 132 -17.39 3.97 -7.02
N GLN A 133 -17.27 2.80 -6.42
CA GLN A 133 -16.73 1.58 -7.03
C GLN A 133 -17.67 0.38 -6.92
N SER A 134 -18.95 0.63 -6.65
CA SER A 134 -19.92 -0.42 -6.35
C SER A 134 -20.13 -1.42 -7.49
N THR A 135 -19.93 -1.01 -8.74
CA THR A 135 -20.06 -1.89 -9.91
C THR A 135 -19.06 -3.05 -9.89
N LEU A 136 -17.82 -2.80 -9.44
CA LEU A 136 -16.75 -3.80 -9.43
C LEU A 136 -16.55 -4.45 -8.05
N PHE A 137 -16.82 -3.70 -6.98
CA PHE A 137 -16.48 -4.08 -5.61
C PHE A 137 -17.70 -4.33 -4.71
N GLY A 138 -18.93 -4.15 -5.24
CA GLY A 138 -20.16 -4.41 -4.50
C GLY A 138 -20.65 -3.21 -3.68
N LYS A 139 -21.77 -3.42 -2.99
CA LYS A 139 -22.57 -2.37 -2.31
C LYS A 139 -21.79 -1.51 -1.30
N ASN A 140 -20.74 -2.03 -0.70
CA ASN A 140 -19.98 -1.38 0.36
C ASN A 140 -18.83 -0.48 -0.15
N ALA A 141 -18.75 -0.27 -1.47
CA ALA A 141 -17.76 0.57 -2.13
C ALA A 141 -18.37 1.87 -2.69
N THR A 142 -19.30 2.48 -1.97
CA THR A 142 -20.02 3.68 -2.43
C THR A 142 -19.17 4.96 -2.33
N ALA A 143 -18.26 5.04 -1.37
CA ALA A 143 -17.32 6.16 -1.19
C ALA A 143 -15.93 5.86 -1.78
N GLY A 144 -15.55 4.60 -1.83
CA GLY A 144 -14.25 4.16 -2.35
C GLY A 144 -13.85 2.77 -1.90
N VAL A 145 -12.62 2.40 -2.25
CA VAL A 145 -12.02 1.10 -1.91
C VAL A 145 -10.60 1.30 -1.42
N ILE A 146 -10.22 0.57 -0.39
CA ILE A 146 -8.84 0.34 0.03
C ILE A 146 -8.50 -1.10 -0.33
N ASN A 147 -7.61 -1.30 -1.28
CA ASN A 147 -7.17 -2.61 -1.75
C ASN A 147 -5.72 -2.86 -1.35
N VAL A 148 -5.51 -3.80 -0.44
CA VAL A 148 -4.19 -4.22 0.03
C VAL A 148 -3.74 -5.41 -0.79
N VAL A 149 -2.58 -5.30 -1.41
CA VAL A 149 -1.94 -6.36 -2.19
C VAL A 149 -0.72 -6.84 -1.43
N THR A 150 -0.68 -8.11 -1.07
CA THR A 150 0.46 -8.70 -0.37
C THR A 150 1.52 -9.19 -1.34
N LYS A 151 2.77 -9.28 -0.86
CA LYS A 151 3.87 -9.82 -1.66
C LYS A 151 3.60 -11.28 -2.02
N LYS A 152 3.62 -11.59 -3.31
CA LYS A 152 3.52 -12.96 -3.80
C LYS A 152 4.80 -13.73 -3.46
N PRO A 153 4.72 -15.06 -3.28
CA PRO A 153 5.90 -15.90 -3.18
C PRO A 153 6.82 -15.72 -4.40
N SER A 154 8.12 -15.60 -4.16
CA SER A 154 9.14 -15.46 -5.20
C SER A 154 9.94 -16.74 -5.37
N PHE A 155 10.39 -17.01 -6.60
CA PHE A 155 11.36 -18.07 -6.89
C PHE A 155 12.81 -17.64 -6.56
N GLU A 156 13.03 -16.38 -6.24
CA GLU A 156 14.31 -15.88 -5.72
C GLU A 156 14.26 -15.84 -4.20
N GLU A 157 15.27 -16.41 -3.55
CA GLU A 157 15.36 -16.34 -2.09
C GLU A 157 15.58 -14.91 -1.63
N SER A 158 14.67 -14.44 -0.81
CA SER A 158 14.78 -13.14 -0.18
C SER A 158 14.06 -13.10 1.17
N GLY A 159 14.36 -12.11 1.98
CA GLY A 159 13.70 -11.95 3.26
C GLY A 159 14.30 -10.81 4.07
N TYR A 160 13.63 -10.49 5.17
CA TYR A 160 14.13 -9.51 6.14
C TYR A 160 13.72 -9.87 7.57
N VAL A 161 14.49 -9.37 8.51
CA VAL A 161 14.17 -9.34 9.93
C VAL A 161 14.21 -7.89 10.37
N SER A 162 13.18 -7.46 11.09
CA SER A 162 13.12 -6.11 11.64
C SER A 162 12.70 -6.15 13.10
N ALA A 163 13.41 -5.40 13.94
CA ALA A 163 13.05 -5.16 15.33
C ALA A 163 12.96 -3.67 15.58
N SER A 164 11.87 -3.23 16.20
CA SER A 164 11.62 -1.81 16.50
C SER A 164 11.19 -1.65 17.95
N ILE A 165 11.65 -0.57 18.57
CA ILE A 165 11.23 -0.13 19.90
C ILE A 165 10.74 1.32 19.81
N GLY A 166 9.78 1.69 20.61
CA GLY A 166 9.19 3.03 20.59
C GLY A 166 8.56 3.47 21.91
N SER A 167 7.86 4.57 21.85
CA SER A 167 7.10 5.10 23.00
C SER A 167 6.06 4.08 23.49
N ASN A 168 5.55 4.27 24.73
CA ASN A 168 4.57 3.37 25.35
C ASN A 168 5.04 1.91 25.41
N ASN A 169 6.33 1.70 25.70
CA ASN A 169 6.93 0.37 25.76
C ASN A 169 6.68 -0.49 24.49
N MET A 170 6.52 0.18 23.35
CA MET A 170 6.27 -0.47 22.07
C MET A 170 7.47 -1.33 21.67
N LYS A 171 7.19 -2.59 21.37
CA LYS A 171 8.14 -3.56 20.83
C LYS A 171 7.48 -4.24 19.64
N LYS A 172 8.17 -4.22 18.50
CA LYS A 172 7.69 -4.84 17.27
C LYS A 172 8.78 -5.70 16.68
N PHE A 173 8.43 -6.91 16.29
CA PHE A 173 9.31 -7.82 15.58
C PHE A 173 8.60 -8.29 14.32
N LYS A 174 9.28 -8.20 13.18
CA LYS A 174 8.80 -8.69 11.90
C LYS A 174 9.81 -9.65 11.30
N TYR A 175 9.31 -10.70 10.72
CA TYR A 175 10.07 -11.67 9.93
C TYR A 175 9.35 -11.92 8.63
N TYR A 176 10.06 -11.89 7.53
CA TYR A 176 9.58 -12.28 6.22
C TYR A 176 10.65 -13.12 5.52
N LYS A 177 10.25 -14.21 4.90
CA LYS A 177 11.10 -15.00 4.03
C LYS A 177 10.27 -15.55 2.87
N THR A 178 10.84 -15.56 1.67
CA THR A 178 10.29 -16.18 0.48
C THR A 178 11.39 -16.93 -0.27
N GLY A 179 11.02 -17.93 -1.05
CA GLY A 179 11.96 -18.69 -1.86
C GLY A 179 11.29 -19.86 -2.58
N PRO A 180 12.03 -20.56 -3.45
CA PRO A 180 11.53 -21.74 -4.14
C PRO A 180 11.45 -22.96 -3.20
N ILE A 181 10.42 -23.78 -3.39
CA ILE A 181 10.36 -25.15 -2.86
C ILE A 181 10.91 -26.10 -3.92
N ASP A 182 10.48 -25.89 -5.17
CA ASP A 182 10.94 -26.60 -6.36
C ASP A 182 10.83 -25.68 -7.59
N LYS A 183 11.06 -26.20 -8.80
CA LYS A 183 11.01 -25.42 -10.04
C LYS A 183 9.63 -24.84 -10.37
N SER A 184 8.55 -25.33 -9.72
CA SER A 184 7.16 -24.95 -9.99
C SER A 184 6.45 -24.32 -8.79
N LYS A 185 7.07 -24.38 -7.61
CA LYS A 185 6.45 -23.94 -6.34
C LYS A 185 7.37 -23.03 -5.56
N ALA A 186 6.83 -21.95 -5.07
CA ALA A 186 7.49 -21.00 -4.16
C ALA A 186 6.66 -20.86 -2.88
N TYR A 187 7.33 -20.44 -1.80
CA TYR A 187 6.71 -20.17 -0.51
C TYR A 187 6.98 -18.77 -0.05
N SER A 188 6.11 -18.25 0.81
CA SER A 188 6.39 -17.09 1.64
C SER A 188 5.92 -17.34 3.08
N ILE A 189 6.71 -16.86 4.04
CA ILE A 189 6.40 -16.93 5.47
C ILE A 189 6.52 -15.52 6.02
N TYR A 190 5.49 -15.08 6.73
CA TYR A 190 5.48 -13.81 7.44
C TYR A 190 5.10 -14.05 8.90
N ALA A 191 5.83 -13.40 9.81
CA ALA A 191 5.49 -13.34 11.22
C ALA A 191 5.64 -11.91 11.73
N ASN A 192 4.67 -11.46 12.51
CA ASN A 192 4.67 -10.16 13.16
C ASN A 192 4.26 -10.32 14.63
N ILE A 193 5.06 -9.75 15.53
CA ILE A 193 4.75 -9.67 16.96
C ILE A 193 4.79 -8.18 17.32
N HIS A 194 3.67 -7.66 17.80
CA HIS A 194 3.57 -6.28 18.23
C HIS A 194 3.01 -6.23 19.66
N LYS A 195 3.71 -5.53 20.53
CA LYS A 195 3.29 -5.24 21.90
C LYS A 195 3.51 -3.77 22.18
N ALA A 196 2.51 -3.10 22.76
CA ALA A 196 2.60 -1.75 23.29
C ALA A 196 1.71 -1.66 24.53
N ASP A 197 2.06 -0.75 25.45
CA ASP A 197 1.18 -0.38 26.56
C ASP A 197 0.13 0.62 26.04
N GLY A 198 -1.12 0.43 26.44
CA GLY A 198 -2.27 1.27 26.05
C GLY A 198 -2.34 2.59 26.80
#